data_0b263974a3629119bfc4d1e384c7c6ef
#
_entry.id   0b263974a3629119bfc4d1e384c7c6ef
#
_cell.length_a   1.000
_cell.length_b   1.000
_cell.length_c   1.000
_cell.angle_alpha   90.00
_cell.angle_beta   90.00
_cell.angle_gamma   90.00
#
_symmetry.space_group_name_H-M   'P 1'
#
loop_
_entity.id
_entity.type
_entity.pdbx_description
1 polymer ?
#
loop_
_entity_poly.entity_id
_entity_poly.type
_entity_poly.pdbx_seq_one_letter_code
_entity_poly.pdbx_strand_id
1 'polypeptide(L)'
;VATKDVTPEKLINMMVGRELNDVYDKSSPKTADYDENEVLLKVENLTRENEFYNINFEVKRGEILGFFGLMGAGRTEVMDTVFGLRKAEKGTVTMKGNQMGTVKKAISNGMAYITEDRKISGLNLIASVKDNISIAYMDMVTKGKFLIDFKKEKENADELIKKIKIKCSSRDTLAGTLSG
;
A
#
# COMPACT_ATOMS: atom_id res chain seq x y z
N VAL A 1 -5.73 -20.58 -30.02
CA VAL A 1 -6.78 -21.46 -29.50
C VAL A 1 -8.03 -21.14 -30.29
N ALA A 2 -8.71 -22.16 -30.82
CA ALA A 2 -9.97 -21.93 -31.57
C ALA A 2 -11.08 -21.54 -30.58
N THR A 3 -11.95 -20.59 -30.96
CA THR A 3 -12.98 -20.02 -30.08
C THR A 3 -13.92 -21.09 -29.49
N LYS A 4 -14.16 -22.17 -30.23
CA LYS A 4 -15.00 -23.30 -29.81
C LYS A 4 -14.39 -24.16 -28.68
N ASP A 5 -13.10 -24.02 -28.39
CA ASP A 5 -12.37 -24.81 -27.40
C ASP A 5 -12.05 -23.99 -26.12
N VAL A 6 -12.72 -22.84 -25.96
CA VAL A 6 -12.46 -21.90 -24.86
C VAL A 6 -13.71 -21.72 -24.03
N THR A 7 -13.66 -22.11 -22.73
CA THR A 7 -14.67 -21.72 -21.75
C THR A 7 -14.39 -20.34 -21.18
N PRO A 8 -15.38 -19.65 -20.60
CA PRO A 8 -15.19 -18.37 -19.95
C PRO A 8 -14.06 -18.40 -18.91
N GLU A 9 -13.99 -19.43 -18.08
CA GLU A 9 -12.94 -19.61 -17.05
C GLU A 9 -11.56 -19.74 -17.68
N LYS A 10 -11.44 -20.53 -18.76
CA LYS A 10 -10.19 -20.69 -19.48
C LYS A 10 -9.73 -19.38 -20.12
N LEU A 11 -10.68 -18.59 -20.65
CA LEU A 11 -10.38 -17.26 -21.18
C LEU A 11 -9.85 -16.32 -20.10
N ILE A 12 -10.52 -16.29 -18.95
CA ILE A 12 -10.10 -15.47 -17.79
C ILE A 12 -8.70 -15.89 -17.33
N ASN A 13 -8.43 -17.18 -17.17
CA ASN A 13 -7.12 -17.69 -16.78
C ASN A 13 -6.03 -17.31 -17.78
N MET A 14 -6.31 -17.36 -19.08
CA MET A 14 -5.38 -16.92 -20.12
C MET A 14 -5.12 -15.41 -20.08
N MET A 15 -6.12 -14.58 -19.79
CA MET A 15 -5.98 -13.13 -19.67
C MET A 15 -5.19 -12.73 -18.40
N VAL A 16 -5.43 -13.40 -17.29
CA VAL A 16 -4.80 -13.10 -15.98
C VAL A 16 -3.41 -13.76 -15.89
N GLY A 17 -3.14 -14.80 -16.68
CA GLY A 17 -1.85 -15.51 -16.70
C GLY A 17 -1.61 -16.38 -15.45
N ARG A 18 -2.67 -16.70 -14.70
CA ARG A 18 -2.64 -17.64 -13.56
C ARG A 18 -4.00 -18.31 -13.43
N GLU A 19 -4.02 -19.52 -12.88
CA GLU A 19 -5.28 -20.16 -12.50
C GLU A 19 -5.92 -19.35 -11.37
N LEU A 20 -7.16 -18.93 -11.61
CA LEU A 20 -8.02 -18.33 -10.57
C LEU A 20 -8.74 -19.49 -9.90
N ASN A 21 -8.05 -20.19 -9.02
CA ASN A 21 -8.70 -21.10 -8.10
C ASN A 21 -9.41 -20.24 -7.06
N ASP A 22 -10.73 -20.29 -7.06
CA ASP A 22 -11.69 -19.63 -6.17
C ASP A 22 -11.18 -18.37 -5.46
N VAL A 23 -11.42 -17.21 -6.08
CA VAL A 23 -11.11 -15.88 -5.53
C VAL A 23 -11.85 -15.64 -4.19
N TYR A 24 -12.82 -16.49 -3.86
CA TYR A 24 -13.64 -16.40 -2.64
C TYR A 24 -13.67 -17.73 -1.88
N ASP A 25 -12.54 -18.41 -1.76
CA ASP A 25 -12.46 -19.57 -0.86
C ASP A 25 -12.69 -19.10 0.59
N LYS A 26 -13.95 -19.26 1.04
CA LYS A 26 -14.34 -18.99 2.43
C LYS A 26 -13.67 -19.93 3.43
N SER A 27 -12.98 -20.97 2.94
CA SER A 27 -12.19 -21.90 3.75
C SER A 27 -10.74 -21.45 3.92
N SER A 28 -10.30 -20.39 3.21
CA SER A 28 -8.98 -19.81 3.46
C SER A 28 -8.87 -19.43 4.94
N PRO A 29 -7.88 -19.95 5.67
CA PRO A 29 -7.72 -19.61 7.06
C PRO A 29 -7.58 -18.09 7.15
N LYS A 30 -8.32 -17.49 8.09
CA LYS A 30 -8.06 -16.13 8.56
C LYS A 30 -6.55 -16.00 8.66
N THR A 31 -5.96 -14.94 8.14
CA THR A 31 -4.49 -14.76 8.16
C THR A 31 -3.97 -15.22 9.51
N ALA A 32 -2.89 -16.02 9.52
CA ALA A 32 -2.38 -16.70 10.70
C ALA A 32 -2.10 -15.78 11.92
N ASP A 33 -2.15 -14.46 11.70
CA ASP A 33 -1.88 -13.41 12.68
C ASP A 33 -3.14 -12.64 13.13
N TYR A 34 -4.37 -13.10 12.85
CA TYR A 34 -5.57 -12.40 13.33
C TYR A 34 -5.73 -12.54 14.84
N ASP A 35 -5.75 -11.41 15.55
CA ASP A 35 -6.10 -11.32 16.97
C ASP A 35 -7.20 -10.28 17.16
N GLU A 36 -8.37 -10.75 17.57
CA GLU A 36 -9.53 -9.87 17.79
C GLU A 36 -9.39 -8.94 18.99
N ASN A 37 -8.44 -9.22 19.89
CA ASN A 37 -8.20 -8.45 21.10
C ASN A 37 -7.11 -7.37 20.89
N GLU A 38 -6.31 -7.46 19.82
CA GLU A 38 -5.25 -6.50 19.54
C GLU A 38 -5.68 -5.46 18.51
N VAL A 39 -6.08 -4.26 18.97
CA VAL A 39 -6.34 -3.12 18.11
C VAL A 39 -5.02 -2.47 17.70
N LEU A 40 -4.68 -2.54 16.42
CA LEU A 40 -3.47 -1.93 15.87
C LEU A 40 -3.66 -0.45 15.52
N LEU A 41 -4.78 -0.12 14.87
CA LEU A 41 -5.12 1.24 14.47
C LEU A 41 -6.46 1.62 15.06
N LYS A 42 -6.54 2.78 15.68
CA LYS A 42 -7.78 3.37 16.18
C LYS A 42 -7.92 4.79 15.69
N VAL A 43 -9.09 5.10 15.15
CA VAL A 43 -9.48 6.44 14.68
C VAL A 43 -10.70 6.87 15.45
N GLU A 44 -10.64 8.05 16.10
CA GLU A 44 -11.70 8.55 16.97
C GLU A 44 -12.07 9.99 16.64
N ASN A 45 -13.34 10.23 16.33
CA ASN A 45 -13.94 11.53 16.05
C ASN A 45 -13.19 12.36 14.99
N LEU A 46 -12.52 11.67 14.03
CA LEU A 46 -11.69 12.33 13.04
C LEU A 46 -12.53 13.20 12.14
N THR A 47 -12.16 14.49 12.04
CA THR A 47 -12.91 15.52 11.31
C THR A 47 -11.98 16.44 10.55
N ARG A 48 -12.34 16.73 9.30
CA ARG A 48 -11.83 17.84 8.47
C ARG A 48 -13.02 18.57 7.86
N GLU A 49 -13.13 19.86 8.15
CA GLU A 49 -14.24 20.69 7.67
C GLU A 49 -14.31 20.67 6.14
N ASN A 50 -15.54 20.58 5.61
CA ASN A 50 -15.85 20.46 4.18
C ASN A 50 -15.37 19.18 3.49
N GLU A 51 -14.75 18.22 4.19
CA GLU A 51 -14.32 16.94 3.61
C GLU A 51 -15.01 15.75 4.28
N PHE A 52 -14.91 15.62 5.62
CA PHE A 52 -15.57 14.54 6.37
C PHE A 52 -15.71 14.90 7.86
N TYR A 53 -16.66 14.26 8.54
CA TYR A 53 -17.01 14.55 9.92
C TYR A 53 -17.15 13.28 10.75
N ASN A 54 -16.60 13.30 11.97
CA ASN A 54 -16.81 12.30 13.02
C ASN A 54 -16.57 10.85 12.57
N ILE A 55 -15.48 10.61 11.88
CA ILE A 55 -15.09 9.27 11.43
C ILE A 55 -14.51 8.49 12.60
N ASN A 56 -15.05 7.28 12.81
CA ASN A 56 -14.64 6.38 13.88
C ASN A 56 -14.50 4.96 13.31
N PHE A 57 -13.36 4.32 13.51
CA PHE A 57 -13.14 2.91 13.22
C PHE A 57 -11.90 2.39 13.92
N GLU A 58 -11.80 1.07 14.00
CA GLU A 58 -10.64 0.34 14.51
C GLU A 58 -10.22 -0.72 13.51
N VAL A 59 -8.92 -1.02 13.48
CA VAL A 59 -8.35 -2.14 12.71
C VAL A 59 -7.56 -3.01 13.66
N LYS A 60 -7.91 -4.30 13.70
CA LYS A 60 -7.28 -5.30 14.55
C LYS A 60 -6.08 -5.94 13.85
N ARG A 61 -5.27 -6.67 14.60
CA ARG A 61 -4.16 -7.43 14.01
C ARG A 61 -4.68 -8.44 12.98
N GLY A 62 -4.11 -8.43 11.77
CA GLY A 62 -4.48 -9.33 10.68
C GLY A 62 -5.86 -9.08 10.06
N GLU A 63 -6.54 -8.00 10.46
CA GLU A 63 -7.82 -7.61 9.87
C GLU A 63 -7.65 -6.91 8.52
N ILE A 64 -8.57 -7.18 7.61
CA ILE A 64 -8.75 -6.44 6.36
C ILE A 64 -10.05 -5.65 6.48
N LEU A 65 -9.94 -4.34 6.77
CA LEU A 65 -11.08 -3.44 6.84
C LEU A 65 -11.33 -2.80 5.47
N GLY A 66 -12.52 -3.03 4.91
CA GLY A 66 -12.94 -2.48 3.62
C GLY A 66 -13.70 -1.16 3.78
N PHE A 67 -13.33 -0.15 2.98
CA PHE A 67 -14.07 1.11 2.85
C PHE A 67 -14.82 1.14 1.52
N PHE A 68 -16.14 1.31 1.58
CA PHE A 68 -17.00 1.41 0.41
C PHE A 68 -17.67 2.78 0.35
N GLY A 69 -17.87 3.31 -0.85
CA GLY A 69 -18.56 4.58 -1.08
C GLY A 69 -18.48 5.02 -2.54
N LEU A 70 -19.35 5.96 -2.91
CA LEU A 70 -19.35 6.56 -4.24
C LEU A 70 -18.07 7.38 -4.50
N MET A 71 -17.82 7.68 -5.76
CA MET A 71 -16.75 8.61 -6.15
C MET A 71 -16.99 9.97 -5.47
N GLY A 72 -15.97 10.55 -4.84
CA GLY A 72 -16.10 11.80 -4.07
C GLY A 72 -16.66 11.64 -2.65
N ALA A 73 -16.82 10.41 -2.13
CA ALA A 73 -17.30 10.17 -0.76
C ALA A 73 -16.27 10.45 0.35
N GLY A 74 -15.12 11.05 0.04
CA GLY A 74 -14.11 11.43 1.04
C GLY A 74 -13.20 10.31 1.53
N ARG A 75 -13.22 9.12 0.91
CA ARG A 75 -12.39 7.97 1.34
C ARG A 75 -10.90 8.27 1.31
N THR A 76 -10.42 8.87 0.23
CA THR A 76 -9.01 9.25 0.06
C THR A 76 -8.62 10.31 1.08
N GLU A 77 -9.46 11.31 1.31
CA GLU A 77 -9.24 12.38 2.28
C GLU A 77 -9.12 11.83 3.71
N VAL A 78 -9.94 10.85 4.08
CA VAL A 78 -9.85 10.15 5.36
C VAL A 78 -8.52 9.42 5.48
N MET A 79 -8.14 8.62 4.46
CA MET A 79 -6.88 7.84 4.48
C MET A 79 -5.64 8.74 4.47
N ASP A 80 -5.64 9.82 3.69
CA ASP A 80 -4.59 10.85 3.71
C ASP A 80 -4.41 11.44 5.11
N THR A 81 -5.53 11.69 5.81
CA THR A 81 -5.51 12.25 7.16
C THR A 81 -5.04 11.22 8.19
N VAL A 82 -5.47 9.97 8.07
CA VAL A 82 -5.01 8.86 8.92
C VAL A 82 -3.50 8.65 8.78
N PHE A 83 -2.97 8.70 7.55
CA PHE A 83 -1.54 8.56 7.31
C PHE A 83 -0.73 9.80 7.69
N GLY A 84 -1.39 10.96 7.86
CA GLY A 84 -0.76 12.22 8.26
C GLY A 84 -0.26 13.09 7.10
N LEU A 85 -0.72 12.83 5.86
CA LEU A 85 -0.53 13.72 4.70
C LEU A 85 -1.35 14.99 4.85
N ARG A 86 -2.52 14.88 5.48
CA ARG A 86 -3.40 16.00 5.81
C ARG A 86 -3.56 16.10 7.32
N LYS A 87 -3.64 17.31 7.84
CA LYS A 87 -3.82 17.54 9.28
C LYS A 87 -5.30 17.43 9.65
N ALA A 88 -5.61 16.61 10.64
CA ALA A 88 -6.94 16.59 11.25
C ALA A 88 -7.21 17.90 12.02
N GLU A 89 -8.44 18.39 11.99
CA GLU A 89 -8.88 19.53 12.79
C GLU A 89 -9.40 19.07 14.14
N LYS A 90 -10.08 17.92 14.18
CA LYS A 90 -10.57 17.28 15.40
C LYS A 90 -10.35 15.78 15.34
N GLY A 91 -10.36 15.16 16.49
CA GLY A 91 -10.20 13.71 16.63
C GLY A 91 -8.74 13.27 16.71
N THR A 92 -8.55 11.97 16.80
CA THR A 92 -7.24 11.35 16.99
C THR A 92 -7.09 10.11 16.15
N VAL A 93 -5.86 9.87 15.74
CA VAL A 93 -5.41 8.61 15.11
C VAL A 93 -4.31 8.04 15.98
N THR A 94 -4.49 6.81 16.45
CA THR A 94 -3.48 6.08 17.23
C THR A 94 -3.12 4.76 16.56
N MET A 95 -1.84 4.42 16.57
CA MET A 95 -1.37 3.13 16.11
C MET A 95 -0.49 2.50 17.18
N LYS A 96 -0.82 1.27 17.59
CA LYS A 96 -0.15 0.55 18.70
C LYS A 96 -0.02 1.43 19.95
N GLY A 97 -1.07 2.21 20.28
CA GLY A 97 -1.10 3.13 21.41
C GLY A 97 -0.36 4.47 21.20
N ASN A 98 0.36 4.65 20.11
CA ASN A 98 1.07 5.90 19.80
C ASN A 98 0.20 6.84 18.96
N GLN A 99 0.15 8.12 19.33
CA GLN A 99 -0.59 9.11 18.56
C GLN A 99 0.14 9.47 17.26
N MET A 100 -0.58 9.36 16.15
CA MET A 100 -0.13 9.73 14.81
C MET A 100 -0.30 11.25 14.56
N GLY A 101 -0.32 11.70 13.33
CA GLY A 101 -0.57 13.09 12.92
C GLY A 101 0.51 13.66 12.00
N THR A 102 1.54 12.88 11.68
CA THR A 102 2.53 13.20 10.65
C THR A 102 2.97 11.93 9.94
N VAL A 103 3.31 12.03 8.65
CA VAL A 103 3.83 10.93 7.84
C VAL A 103 5.03 10.24 8.50
N LYS A 104 5.94 11.03 9.08
CA LYS A 104 7.13 10.48 9.76
C LYS A 104 6.75 9.57 10.93
N LYS A 105 5.78 9.97 11.76
CA LYS A 105 5.27 9.13 12.86
C LYS A 105 4.56 7.89 12.34
N ALA A 106 3.75 8.01 11.29
CA ALA A 106 3.06 6.89 10.68
C ALA A 106 4.07 5.82 10.20
N ILE A 107 5.06 6.21 9.41
CA ILE A 107 6.11 5.32 8.91
C ILE A 107 6.91 4.69 10.06
N SER A 108 7.34 5.46 11.06
CA SER A 108 8.13 4.94 12.19
C SER A 108 7.34 3.97 13.08
N ASN A 109 6.00 3.98 13.03
CA ASN A 109 5.14 3.01 13.70
C ASN A 109 4.72 1.83 12.79
N GLY A 110 5.27 1.75 11.58
CA GLY A 110 5.05 0.64 10.66
C GLY A 110 3.85 0.78 9.73
N MET A 111 3.28 1.99 9.58
CA MET A 111 2.28 2.26 8.55
C MET A 111 2.94 2.41 7.19
N ALA A 112 2.29 1.89 6.16
CA ALA A 112 2.60 2.15 4.77
C ALA A 112 1.34 2.65 4.05
N TYR A 113 1.51 3.47 3.02
CA TYR A 113 0.40 4.05 2.26
C TYR A 113 0.60 3.80 0.76
N ILE A 114 -0.39 3.17 0.14
CA ILE A 114 -0.44 2.99 -1.31
C ILE A 114 -1.51 3.93 -1.82
N THR A 115 -1.12 4.89 -2.67
CA THR A 115 -2.01 5.92 -3.18
C THR A 115 -2.98 5.37 -4.23
N GLU A 116 -4.14 6.00 -4.38
CA GLU A 116 -5.15 5.65 -5.39
C GLU A 116 -4.59 5.85 -6.80
N ASP A 117 -3.98 7.02 -7.06
CA ASP A 117 -3.31 7.29 -8.33
C ASP A 117 -1.79 7.20 -8.19
N ARG A 118 -1.24 6.05 -8.59
CA ARG A 118 0.19 5.79 -8.57
C ARG A 118 1.00 6.73 -9.45
N LYS A 119 0.43 7.22 -10.58
CA LYS A 119 1.15 8.07 -11.53
C LYS A 119 1.28 9.51 -11.05
N ILE A 120 0.29 10.00 -10.32
CA ILE A 120 0.27 11.38 -9.81
C ILE A 120 0.98 11.48 -8.47
N SER A 121 0.76 10.52 -7.57
CA SER A 121 1.17 10.65 -6.16
C SER A 121 1.96 9.47 -5.60
N GLY A 122 2.04 8.35 -6.31
CA GLY A 122 2.66 7.13 -5.79
C GLY A 122 4.06 6.83 -6.30
N LEU A 123 4.42 7.30 -7.51
CA LEU A 123 5.68 6.99 -8.17
C LEU A 123 6.36 8.23 -8.75
N ASN A 124 7.68 8.27 -8.67
CA ASN A 124 8.50 9.17 -9.46
C ASN A 124 8.72 8.55 -10.85
N LEU A 125 7.91 8.97 -11.83
CA LEU A 125 7.88 8.36 -13.17
C LEU A 125 9.17 8.55 -13.97
N ILE A 126 9.95 9.59 -13.68
CA ILE A 126 11.24 9.88 -14.33
C ILE A 126 12.43 9.19 -13.65
N ALA A 127 12.18 8.54 -12.51
CA ALA A 127 13.19 7.77 -11.79
C ALA A 127 13.10 6.27 -12.13
N SER A 128 14.16 5.54 -11.86
CA SER A 128 14.20 4.10 -12.08
C SER A 128 13.34 3.33 -11.06
N VAL A 129 13.06 2.05 -11.32
CA VAL A 129 12.44 1.13 -10.37
C VAL A 129 13.26 1.09 -9.07
N LYS A 130 14.57 0.98 -9.18
CA LYS A 130 15.49 0.99 -8.04
C LYS A 130 15.34 2.26 -7.20
N ASP A 131 15.34 3.43 -7.83
CA ASP A 131 15.23 4.71 -7.11
C ASP A 131 13.88 4.85 -6.41
N ASN A 132 12.78 4.41 -7.05
CA ASN A 132 11.45 4.39 -6.43
C ASN A 132 11.37 3.45 -5.22
N ILE A 133 12.03 2.29 -5.28
CA ILE A 133 12.14 1.37 -4.13
C ILE A 133 12.95 2.02 -3.01
N SER A 134 14.10 2.59 -3.34
CA SER A 134 15.03 3.17 -2.36
C SER A 134 14.46 4.37 -1.63
N ILE A 135 13.76 5.28 -2.34
CA ILE A 135 13.20 6.50 -1.75
C ILE A 135 12.10 6.19 -0.72
N ALA A 136 11.38 5.08 -0.89
CA ALA A 136 10.35 4.65 0.04
C ALA A 136 10.93 4.23 1.40
N TYR A 137 12.19 3.79 1.46
CA TYR A 137 12.85 3.36 2.71
C TYR A 137 14.37 3.62 2.69
N MET A 138 14.75 4.88 2.69
CA MET A 138 16.14 5.33 2.61
C MET A 138 17.04 4.77 3.70
N ASP A 139 16.54 4.54 4.91
CA ASP A 139 17.31 4.00 6.04
C ASP A 139 17.93 2.63 5.74
N MET A 140 17.30 1.84 4.88
CA MET A 140 17.83 0.53 4.47
C MET A 140 19.08 0.62 3.59
N VAL A 141 19.24 1.70 2.84
CA VAL A 141 20.29 1.86 1.83
C VAL A 141 21.31 2.93 2.20
N THR A 142 21.26 3.48 3.42
CA THR A 142 22.23 4.48 3.88
C THR A 142 23.34 3.85 4.74
N LYS A 143 24.56 4.38 4.58
CA LYS A 143 25.70 4.21 5.49
C LYS A 143 25.82 5.45 6.39
N GLY A 144 25.61 5.27 7.70
CA GLY A 144 25.53 6.39 8.62
C GLY A 144 24.34 7.29 8.30
N LYS A 145 24.52 8.62 8.42
CA LYS A 145 23.40 9.58 8.24
C LYS A 145 23.31 10.21 6.85
N PHE A 146 24.35 10.08 6.01
CA PHE A 146 24.48 10.94 4.82
C PHE A 146 24.95 10.25 3.54
N LEU A 147 25.39 9.00 3.59
CA LEU A 147 25.96 8.32 2.42
C LEU A 147 25.06 7.16 1.98
N ILE A 148 24.80 7.08 0.68
CA ILE A 148 24.10 5.96 0.08
C ILE A 148 25.07 4.79 -0.13
N ASP A 149 24.70 3.59 0.30
CA ASP A 149 25.38 2.36 -0.03
C ASP A 149 24.83 1.81 -1.36
N PHE A 150 25.42 2.22 -2.47
CA PHE A 150 24.99 1.83 -3.81
C PHE A 150 24.98 0.31 -4.04
N LYS A 151 25.83 -0.45 -3.32
CA LYS A 151 25.82 -1.90 -3.42
C LYS A 151 24.55 -2.47 -2.77
N LYS A 152 24.30 -2.05 -1.54
CA LYS A 152 23.12 -2.46 -0.77
C LYS A 152 21.82 -2.01 -1.43
N GLU A 153 21.81 -0.82 -2.03
CA GLU A 153 20.67 -0.31 -2.81
C GLU A 153 20.32 -1.24 -3.98
N LYS A 154 21.32 -1.67 -4.76
CA LYS A 154 21.11 -2.59 -5.88
C LYS A 154 20.64 -3.96 -5.41
N GLU A 155 21.25 -4.52 -4.37
CA GLU A 155 20.90 -5.83 -3.80
C GLU A 155 19.44 -5.81 -3.29
N ASN A 156 19.04 -4.76 -2.55
CA ASN A 156 17.69 -4.59 -2.04
C ASN A 156 16.65 -4.44 -3.17
N ALA A 157 16.97 -3.67 -4.20
CA ALA A 157 16.08 -3.53 -5.36
C ALA A 157 15.87 -4.87 -6.08
N ASP A 158 16.95 -5.62 -6.34
CA ASP A 158 16.87 -6.91 -7.00
C ASP A 158 16.09 -7.95 -6.19
N GLU A 159 16.26 -7.95 -4.86
CA GLU A 159 15.48 -8.80 -3.94
C GLU A 159 13.99 -8.47 -3.99
N LEU A 160 13.63 -7.20 -3.89
CA LEU A 160 12.24 -6.77 -3.91
C LEU A 160 11.57 -6.99 -5.28
N ILE A 161 12.29 -6.75 -6.38
CA ILE A 161 11.79 -7.06 -7.73
C ILE A 161 11.40 -8.55 -7.84
N LYS A 162 12.23 -9.45 -7.32
CA LYS A 162 11.93 -10.89 -7.30
C LYS A 162 10.80 -11.25 -6.35
N LYS A 163 10.82 -10.71 -5.12
CA LYS A 163 9.87 -11.02 -4.05
C LYS A 163 8.44 -10.65 -4.41
N ILE A 164 8.23 -9.46 -4.96
CA ILE A 164 6.90 -8.98 -5.36
C ILE A 164 6.64 -9.12 -6.86
N LYS A 165 7.56 -9.77 -7.59
CA LYS A 165 7.42 -10.10 -9.02
C LYS A 165 7.16 -8.87 -9.90
N ILE A 166 7.94 -7.79 -9.70
CA ILE A 166 7.84 -6.59 -10.53
C ILE A 166 8.20 -6.94 -11.98
N LYS A 167 7.30 -6.67 -12.91
CA LYS A 167 7.52 -6.88 -14.35
C LYS A 167 8.30 -5.70 -14.92
N CYS A 168 9.62 -5.76 -14.87
CA CYS A 168 10.52 -4.78 -15.48
C CYS A 168 11.69 -5.53 -16.14
N SER A 169 12.35 -4.91 -17.13
CA SER A 169 13.51 -5.49 -17.82
C SER A 169 14.77 -5.46 -16.94
N SER A 170 14.89 -4.44 -16.07
CA SER A 170 15.96 -4.30 -15.10
C SER A 170 15.53 -3.36 -13.98
N ARG A 171 16.30 -3.31 -12.88
CA ARG A 171 16.11 -2.33 -11.80
C ARG A 171 16.29 -0.87 -12.25
N ASP A 172 17.03 -0.66 -13.36
CA ASP A 172 17.31 0.67 -13.90
C ASP A 172 16.25 1.14 -14.92
N THR A 173 15.23 0.31 -15.17
CA THR A 173 14.08 0.67 -16.02
C THR A 173 13.33 1.86 -15.40
N LEU A 174 13.01 2.88 -16.19
CA LEU A 174 12.23 4.03 -15.73
C LEU A 174 10.80 3.61 -15.37
N ALA A 175 10.32 4.02 -14.20
CA ALA A 175 8.98 3.65 -13.73
C ALA A 175 7.87 4.10 -14.70
N GLY A 176 8.03 5.24 -15.36
CA GLY A 176 7.09 5.76 -16.34
C GLY A 176 6.92 4.93 -17.60
N THR A 177 7.86 4.01 -17.90
CA THR A 177 7.78 3.13 -19.07
C THR A 177 7.07 1.81 -18.80
N LEU A 178 6.75 1.54 -17.52
CA LEU A 178 6.06 0.31 -17.14
C LEU A 178 4.55 0.41 -17.42
N SER A 179 4.03 -0.63 -18.06
CA SER A 179 2.60 -0.80 -18.29
C SER A 179 1.94 -1.39 -17.03
N GLY A 180 1.25 -0.61 -16.28
CA GLY A 180 0.32 -1.08 -15.25
C GLY A 180 0.95 -1.73 -14.04
#